data_460bb8793ca10481203430f61dbee908
#
_entry.id   460bb8793ca10481203430f61dbee908
#
_cell.length_a   1.000
_cell.length_b   1.000
_cell.length_c   1.000
_cell.angle_alpha   90.00
_cell.angle_beta   90.00
_cell.angle_gamma   90.00
#
_symmetry.space_group_name_H-M   'P 1'
#
loop_
_entity.id
_entity.type
_entity.pdbx_description
1 polymer ?
#
loop_
_entity_poly.entity_id
_entity_poly.type
_entity_poly.pdbx_seq_one_letter_code
_entity_poly.pdbx_strand_id
1 'polypeptide(L)'
;TDVRNVCESLIEECITSPRVAKFEEQHGRPGLVIVGEIKNDSAEKIDTTIVAKKLQTAIINSGVLEFVTSKDEREQLREEKRDQDQHASIETAKALDNEDAADFMLTGSVKCVVQKEGKRSVRAYFVYATLTNIENNRIIWQGENDEIKKEIKK
;
A
#
# COMPACT_ATOMS: atom_id res chain seq x y z
N THR A 1 3.06 16.97 11.43
CA THR A 1 2.73 16.12 10.27
C THR A 1 2.20 14.80 10.75
N ASP A 2 1.03 14.43 10.31
CA ASP A 2 0.43 13.18 10.71
C ASP A 2 0.67 12.05 9.68
N VAL A 3 0.34 10.83 10.06
CA VAL A 3 0.53 9.63 9.22
C VAL A 3 -0.24 9.76 7.91
N ARG A 4 -1.42 10.37 7.94
CA ARG A 4 -2.24 10.54 6.74
C ARG A 4 -1.53 11.41 5.69
N ASN A 5 -0.98 12.56 6.10
CA ASN A 5 -0.27 13.46 5.20
C ASN A 5 0.97 12.79 4.59
N VAL A 6 1.69 12.02 5.40
CA VAL A 6 2.87 11.28 4.94
C VAL A 6 2.48 10.24 3.89
N CYS A 7 1.41 9.47 4.15
CA CYS A 7 0.94 8.46 3.22
C CYS A 7 0.42 9.07 1.92
N GLU A 8 -0.32 10.17 2.00
CA GLU A 8 -0.80 10.90 0.82
C GLU A 8 0.37 11.41 -0.03
N SER A 9 1.40 11.96 0.61
CA SER A 9 2.60 12.44 -0.07
C SER A 9 3.34 11.32 -0.78
N LEU A 10 3.52 10.18 -0.11
CA LEU A 10 4.17 9.00 -0.72
C LEU A 10 3.39 8.49 -1.91
N ILE A 11 2.07 8.38 -1.79
CA ILE A 11 1.25 7.87 -2.88
C ILE A 11 1.23 8.86 -4.05
N GLU A 12 1.23 10.16 -3.80
CA GLU A 12 1.34 11.14 -4.87
C GLU A 12 2.62 10.94 -5.69
N GLU A 13 3.74 10.70 -5.03
CA GLU A 13 4.99 10.34 -5.72
C GLU A 13 4.85 9.06 -6.54
N CYS A 14 4.21 8.05 -5.95
CA CYS A 14 4.01 6.76 -6.60
C CYS A 14 3.21 6.88 -7.89
N ILE A 15 2.05 7.51 -7.81
CA ILE A 15 1.13 7.61 -8.97
C ILE A 15 1.64 8.52 -10.07
N THR A 16 2.56 9.42 -9.76
CA THR A 16 3.17 10.30 -10.75
C THR A 16 4.49 9.73 -11.29
N SER A 17 4.90 8.56 -10.82
CA SER A 17 6.13 7.95 -11.31
C SER A 17 6.01 7.53 -12.77
N PRO A 18 7.08 7.68 -13.57
CA PRO A 18 7.03 7.34 -14.99
C PRO A 18 6.67 5.89 -15.30
N ARG A 19 7.07 4.97 -14.44
CA ARG A 19 6.82 3.54 -14.66
C ARG A 19 5.37 3.14 -14.43
N VAL A 20 4.68 3.81 -13.50
CA VAL A 20 3.25 3.60 -13.30
C VAL A 20 2.46 4.11 -14.52
N ALA A 21 2.79 5.31 -15.00
CA ALA A 21 2.18 5.87 -16.20
C ALA A 21 2.43 5.00 -17.43
N LYS A 22 3.65 4.50 -17.57
CA LYS A 22 4.03 3.63 -18.70
C LYS A 22 3.25 2.31 -18.70
N PHE A 23 3.02 1.74 -17.52
CA PHE A 23 2.23 0.51 -17.39
C PHE A 23 0.80 0.73 -17.89
N GLU A 24 0.16 1.82 -17.44
CA GLU A 24 -1.20 2.14 -17.87
C GLU A 24 -1.28 2.34 -19.40
N GLU A 25 -0.31 3.06 -19.94
CA GLU A 25 -0.23 3.30 -21.39
C GLU A 25 -0.08 1.99 -22.17
N GLN A 26 0.79 1.11 -21.70
CA GLN A 26 1.06 -0.16 -22.38
C GLN A 26 -0.12 -1.14 -22.31
N HIS A 27 -0.87 -1.13 -21.21
CA HIS A 27 -1.94 -2.09 -20.99
C HIS A 27 -3.33 -1.53 -21.28
N GLY A 28 -3.44 -0.22 -21.48
CA GLY A 28 -4.73 0.42 -21.75
C GLY A 28 -5.69 0.38 -20.56
N ARG A 29 -5.17 0.19 -19.35
CA ARG A 29 -5.95 0.13 -18.11
C ARG A 29 -5.08 0.50 -16.92
N PRO A 30 -5.69 0.94 -15.81
CA PRO A 30 -4.93 1.18 -14.58
C PRO A 30 -4.32 -0.11 -14.03
N GLY A 31 -3.19 0.00 -13.36
CA GLY A 31 -2.60 -1.12 -12.65
C GLY A 31 -3.44 -1.54 -11.46
N LEU A 32 -3.51 -2.84 -11.20
CA LEU A 32 -4.20 -3.42 -10.05
C LEU A 32 -3.19 -3.66 -8.93
N VAL A 33 -3.47 -3.15 -7.74
CA VAL A 33 -2.55 -3.19 -6.60
C VAL A 33 -3.15 -4.02 -5.46
N ILE A 34 -2.32 -4.87 -4.86
CA ILE A 34 -2.63 -5.49 -3.57
C ILE A 34 -1.65 -4.97 -2.53
N VAL A 35 -2.09 -4.95 -1.27
CA VAL A 35 -1.19 -4.63 -0.15
C VAL A 35 -0.52 -5.92 0.32
N GLY A 36 0.81 -5.88 0.37
CA GLY A 36 1.59 -6.90 1.03
C GLY A 36 1.83 -6.53 2.48
N GLU A 37 2.99 -6.85 2.99
CA GLU A 37 3.34 -6.61 4.39
C GLU A 37 3.83 -5.18 4.60
N ILE A 38 3.31 -4.54 5.64
CA ILE A 38 3.84 -3.29 6.19
C ILE A 38 4.49 -3.65 7.52
N LYS A 39 5.80 -3.55 7.59
CA LYS A 39 6.56 -3.98 8.76
C LYS A 39 6.79 -2.84 9.75
N ASN A 40 6.71 -3.16 11.03
CA ASN A 40 7.20 -2.27 12.06
C ASN A 40 8.64 -2.66 12.42
N ASP A 41 9.61 -1.93 11.89
CA ASP A 41 11.03 -2.13 12.15
C ASP A 41 11.54 -1.21 13.27
N SER A 42 10.64 -0.69 14.08
CA SER A 42 10.99 0.14 15.24
C SER A 42 10.87 -0.65 16.56
N ALA A 43 11.40 -0.10 17.62
CA ALA A 43 11.23 -0.66 18.98
C ALA A 43 9.89 -0.26 19.61
N GLU A 44 9.12 0.59 18.95
CA GLU A 44 7.84 1.07 19.47
C GLU A 44 6.67 0.22 18.96
N LYS A 45 5.56 0.28 19.68
CA LYS A 45 4.31 -0.33 19.22
C LYS A 45 3.67 0.60 18.19
N ILE A 46 3.75 0.22 16.92
CA ILE A 46 3.13 0.95 15.83
C ILE A 46 2.12 0.04 15.18
N ASP A 47 0.89 0.52 15.05
CA ASP A 47 -0.14 -0.23 14.34
C ASP A 47 0.04 -0.03 12.83
N THR A 48 0.72 -0.97 12.21
CA THR A 48 0.99 -0.91 10.77
C THR A 48 -0.26 -1.09 9.93
N THR A 49 -1.36 -1.60 10.52
CA THR A 49 -2.65 -1.69 9.84
C THR A 49 -3.17 -0.30 9.49
N ILE A 50 -2.96 0.66 10.38
CA ILE A 50 -3.36 2.06 10.12
C ILE A 50 -2.58 2.62 8.95
N VAL A 51 -1.28 2.38 8.90
CA VAL A 51 -0.43 2.83 7.80
C VAL A 51 -0.89 2.21 6.48
N ALA A 52 -1.11 0.89 6.48
CA ALA A 52 -1.58 0.17 5.30
C ALA A 52 -2.90 0.72 4.79
N LYS A 53 -3.85 0.98 5.68
CA LYS A 53 -5.15 1.54 5.29
C LYS A 53 -5.07 2.96 4.76
N LYS A 54 -4.20 3.78 5.32
CA LYS A 54 -4.01 5.14 4.82
C LYS A 54 -3.35 5.17 3.45
N LEU A 55 -2.38 4.29 3.20
CA LEU A 55 -1.78 4.12 1.88
C LEU A 55 -2.83 3.64 0.87
N GLN A 56 -3.63 2.64 1.26
CA GLN A 56 -4.71 2.12 0.43
C GLN A 56 -5.72 3.20 0.07
N THR A 57 -6.16 3.97 1.05
CA THR A 57 -7.13 5.06 0.84
C THR A 57 -6.57 6.11 -0.12
N ALA A 58 -5.31 6.49 0.03
CA ALA A 58 -4.67 7.46 -0.85
C ALA A 58 -4.61 6.93 -2.30
N ILE A 59 -4.32 5.65 -2.49
CA ILE A 59 -4.30 5.03 -3.82
C ILE A 59 -5.69 5.04 -4.44
N ILE A 60 -6.70 4.61 -3.70
CA ILE A 60 -8.09 4.57 -4.18
C ILE A 60 -8.55 5.97 -4.57
N ASN A 61 -8.30 6.96 -3.72
CA ASN A 61 -8.75 8.32 -3.95
C ASN A 61 -8.01 9.01 -5.11
N SER A 62 -6.82 8.52 -5.47
CA SER A 62 -6.07 9.07 -6.60
C SER A 62 -6.72 8.80 -7.93
N GLY A 63 -7.43 7.68 -8.06
CA GLY A 63 -8.05 7.25 -9.32
C GLY A 63 -7.08 6.76 -10.38
N VAL A 64 -5.78 6.69 -10.09
CA VAL A 64 -4.75 6.28 -11.06
C VAL A 64 -4.49 4.78 -11.00
N LEU A 65 -4.51 4.20 -9.81
CA LEU A 65 -4.34 2.77 -9.61
C LEU A 65 -5.61 2.21 -8.97
N GLU A 66 -5.93 0.97 -9.25
CA GLU A 66 -7.06 0.27 -8.66
C GLU A 66 -6.57 -0.68 -7.58
N PHE A 67 -7.36 -0.79 -6.51
CA PHE A 67 -7.01 -1.65 -5.40
C PHE A 67 -7.82 -2.94 -5.41
N VAL A 68 -7.12 -4.06 -5.21
CA VAL A 68 -7.76 -5.37 -5.07
C VAL A 68 -7.81 -5.70 -3.59
N THR A 69 -8.93 -6.23 -3.13
CA THR A 69 -9.12 -6.59 -1.72
C THR A 69 -8.09 -7.60 -1.25
N SER A 70 -7.81 -7.60 0.06
CA SER A 70 -6.91 -8.56 0.67
C SER A 70 -7.43 -9.99 0.48
N LYS A 71 -6.56 -10.97 0.66
CA LYS A 71 -6.93 -12.37 0.55
C LYS A 71 -8.09 -12.74 1.48
N ASP A 72 -8.05 -12.25 2.73
CA ASP A 72 -9.11 -12.52 3.70
C ASP A 72 -10.43 -11.89 3.29
N GLU A 73 -10.41 -10.66 2.81
CA GLU A 73 -11.61 -9.97 2.31
C GLU A 73 -12.15 -10.68 1.07
N ARG A 74 -11.28 -11.17 0.19
CA ARG A 74 -11.71 -11.94 -0.99
C ARG A 74 -12.39 -13.24 -0.61
N GLU A 75 -11.89 -13.92 0.41
CA GLU A 75 -12.51 -15.15 0.90
C GLU A 75 -13.89 -14.90 1.48
N GLN A 76 -14.06 -13.80 2.25
CA GLN A 76 -15.36 -13.40 2.76
C GLN A 76 -16.35 -13.10 1.64
N LEU A 77 -15.91 -12.38 0.63
CA LEU A 77 -16.75 -12.08 -0.53
C LEU A 77 -17.16 -13.35 -1.29
N ARG A 78 -16.27 -14.33 -1.38
CA ARG A 78 -16.60 -15.63 -1.98
C ARG A 78 -17.68 -16.35 -1.21
N GLU A 79 -17.56 -16.40 0.10
CA GLU A 79 -18.55 -17.07 0.94
C GLU A 79 -19.92 -16.40 0.79
N GLU A 80 -19.99 -15.07 0.83
CA GLU A 80 -21.23 -14.33 0.61
C GLU A 80 -21.83 -14.61 -0.78
N LYS A 81 -21.01 -14.61 -1.81
CA LYS A 81 -21.47 -14.89 -3.17
C LYS A 81 -21.96 -16.33 -3.35
N ARG A 82 -21.29 -17.28 -2.71
CA ARG A 82 -21.73 -18.67 -2.74
C ARG A 82 -23.06 -18.88 -2.03
N ASP A 83 -23.25 -18.19 -0.90
CA ASP A 83 -24.48 -18.28 -0.13
C ASP A 83 -25.66 -17.64 -0.85
N GLN A 84 -25.41 -16.54 -1.58
CA GLN A 84 -26.45 -15.81 -2.29
C GLN A 84 -26.80 -16.43 -3.63
N ASP A 85 -25.83 -17.07 -4.28
CA ASP A 85 -25.99 -17.55 -5.65
C ASP A 85 -25.40 -18.95 -5.81
N GLN A 86 -26.23 -19.95 -5.51
CA GLN A 86 -25.87 -21.36 -5.72
C GLN A 86 -25.64 -21.68 -7.20
N HIS A 87 -25.96 -20.76 -8.09
CA HIS A 87 -25.81 -20.91 -9.54
C HIS A 87 -24.87 -19.84 -10.09
N ALA A 88 -23.74 -19.61 -9.43
CA ALA A 88 -22.73 -18.71 -9.96
C ALA A 88 -22.40 -19.10 -11.39
N SER A 89 -22.51 -18.16 -12.32
CA SER A 89 -22.16 -18.41 -13.71
C SER A 89 -20.68 -18.82 -13.82
N ILE A 90 -20.36 -19.54 -14.91
CA ILE A 90 -18.97 -19.92 -15.18
C ILE A 90 -18.07 -18.70 -15.22
N GLU A 91 -18.57 -17.58 -15.71
CA GLU A 91 -17.82 -16.32 -15.75
C GLU A 91 -17.52 -15.78 -14.36
N THR A 92 -18.49 -15.85 -13.44
CA THR A 92 -18.30 -15.46 -12.05
C THR A 92 -17.30 -16.37 -11.35
N ALA A 93 -17.36 -17.68 -11.61
CA ALA A 93 -16.41 -18.64 -11.07
C ALA A 93 -14.99 -18.34 -11.55
N LYS A 94 -14.83 -18.04 -12.84
CA LYS A 94 -13.54 -17.65 -13.41
C LYS A 94 -13.02 -16.34 -12.82
N ALA A 95 -13.89 -15.37 -12.60
CA ALA A 95 -13.51 -14.11 -11.98
C ALA A 95 -13.04 -14.30 -10.53
N LEU A 96 -13.67 -15.24 -9.80
CA LEU A 96 -13.27 -15.58 -8.44
C LEU A 96 -11.93 -16.35 -8.41
N ASP A 97 -11.67 -17.17 -9.41
CA ASP A 97 -10.42 -17.95 -9.51
C ASP A 97 -9.24 -17.09 -9.97
N ASN A 98 -9.51 -15.94 -10.62
CA ASN A 98 -8.49 -15.00 -11.08
C ASN A 98 -8.11 -13.96 -10.01
N GLU A 99 -8.02 -14.40 -8.75
CA GLU A 99 -7.69 -13.50 -7.64
C GLU A 99 -6.27 -12.97 -7.67
N ASP A 100 -5.37 -13.69 -8.36
CA ASP A 100 -3.97 -13.30 -8.48
C ASP A 100 -3.72 -12.37 -9.66
N ALA A 101 -4.78 -11.74 -10.18
CA ALA A 101 -4.68 -10.83 -11.32
C ALA A 101 -4.09 -9.46 -10.96
N ALA A 102 -3.63 -9.25 -9.73
CA ALA A 102 -2.97 -8.01 -9.35
C ALA A 102 -1.64 -7.85 -10.11
N ASP A 103 -1.39 -6.64 -10.56
CA ASP A 103 -0.17 -6.31 -11.29
C ASP A 103 0.96 -5.93 -10.35
N PHE A 104 0.62 -5.28 -9.24
CA PHE A 104 1.60 -4.72 -8.31
C PHE A 104 1.28 -5.11 -6.87
N MET A 105 2.35 -5.20 -6.07
CA MET A 105 2.24 -5.35 -4.63
C MET A 105 2.86 -4.12 -3.96
N LEU A 106 2.11 -3.49 -3.07
CA LEU A 106 2.60 -2.40 -2.23
C LEU A 106 3.06 -2.97 -0.90
N THR A 107 4.32 -2.76 -0.57
CA THR A 107 4.89 -3.13 0.72
C THR A 107 5.50 -1.90 1.37
N GLY A 108 5.84 -1.99 2.63
CA GLY A 108 6.45 -0.88 3.31
C GLY A 108 7.02 -1.25 4.67
N SER A 109 7.58 -0.26 5.31
CA SER A 109 8.09 -0.41 6.67
C SER A 109 8.11 0.94 7.36
N VAL A 110 8.14 0.89 8.70
CA VAL A 110 8.30 2.07 9.53
C VAL A 110 9.51 1.85 10.41
N LYS A 111 10.43 2.81 10.41
CA LYS A 111 11.60 2.82 11.30
C LYS A 111 11.58 4.07 12.17
N CYS A 112 12.21 3.98 13.33
CA CYS A 112 12.37 5.11 14.23
C CYS A 112 13.84 5.28 14.58
N VAL A 113 14.33 6.48 14.42
CA VAL A 113 15.71 6.82 14.73
C VAL A 113 15.71 8.02 15.67
N VAL A 114 16.56 7.98 16.71
CA VAL A 114 16.76 9.11 17.60
C VAL A 114 17.80 10.03 16.96
N GLN A 115 17.42 11.29 16.77
CA GLN A 115 18.29 12.31 16.18
C GLN A 115 18.43 13.48 17.14
N LYS A 116 19.58 14.14 17.07
CA LYS A 116 19.77 15.42 17.77
C LYS A 116 19.53 16.57 16.81
N GLU A 117 18.67 17.50 17.24
CA GLU A 117 18.44 18.76 16.55
C GLU A 117 18.77 19.90 17.51
N GLY A 118 20.02 20.38 17.45
CA GLY A 118 20.53 21.35 18.39
C GLY A 118 20.66 20.72 19.79
N LYS A 119 19.97 21.32 20.79
CA LYS A 119 19.95 20.81 22.16
C LYS A 119 18.82 19.80 22.42
N ARG A 120 17.96 19.57 21.43
CA ARG A 120 16.82 18.66 21.56
C ARG A 120 17.15 17.31 20.98
N SER A 121 16.55 16.28 21.58
CA SER A 121 16.54 14.95 20.98
C SER A 121 15.13 14.69 20.44
N VAL A 122 15.05 14.20 19.22
CA VAL A 122 13.78 13.87 18.57
C VAL A 122 13.79 12.45 18.06
N ARG A 123 12.62 11.83 18.05
CA ARG A 123 12.41 10.57 17.34
C ARG A 123 11.91 10.91 15.95
N ALA A 124 12.68 10.52 14.96
CA ALA A 124 12.30 10.66 13.56
C ALA A 124 11.75 9.32 13.06
N TYR A 125 10.56 9.36 12.47
CA TYR A 125 9.91 8.18 11.94
C TYR A 125 10.05 8.18 10.42
N PHE A 126 10.64 7.11 9.91
CA PHE A 126 10.83 6.93 8.48
C PHE A 126 9.79 5.94 7.98
N VAL A 127 8.95 6.40 7.06
CA VAL A 127 7.96 5.55 6.41
C VAL A 127 8.45 5.25 5.01
N TYR A 128 8.62 3.98 4.71
CA TYR A 128 9.06 3.48 3.40
C TYR A 128 7.90 2.79 2.72
N ALA A 129 7.80 2.97 1.42
CA ALA A 129 6.83 2.24 0.60
C ALA A 129 7.49 1.82 -0.70
N THR A 130 7.15 0.64 -1.17
CA THR A 130 7.70 0.05 -2.37
C THR A 130 6.58 -0.56 -3.20
N LEU A 131 6.56 -0.25 -4.49
CA LEU A 131 5.62 -0.86 -5.43
C LEU A 131 6.39 -1.81 -6.33
N THR A 132 6.04 -3.09 -6.29
CA THR A 132 6.74 -4.14 -7.02
C THR A 132 5.81 -4.78 -8.04
N ASN A 133 6.29 -4.99 -9.26
CA ASN A 133 5.59 -5.76 -10.28
C ASN A 133 5.64 -7.24 -9.90
N ILE A 134 4.48 -7.85 -9.72
CA ILE A 134 4.36 -9.24 -9.25
C ILE A 134 4.87 -10.23 -10.30
N GLU A 135 4.64 -9.95 -11.57
CA GLU A 135 4.99 -10.86 -12.66
C GLU A 135 6.51 -11.06 -12.79
N ASN A 136 7.29 -9.97 -12.70
CA ASN A 136 8.72 -10.02 -12.93
C ASN A 136 9.57 -9.65 -11.71
N ASN A 137 8.94 -9.38 -10.56
CA ASN A 137 9.61 -9.00 -9.31
C ASN A 137 10.45 -7.73 -9.38
N ARG A 138 10.17 -6.86 -10.35
CA ARG A 138 10.88 -5.60 -10.48
C ARG A 138 10.23 -4.51 -9.63
N ILE A 139 11.05 -3.72 -8.98
CA ILE A 139 10.57 -2.57 -8.22
C ILE A 139 10.24 -1.46 -9.22
N ILE A 140 8.97 -1.03 -9.18
CA ILE A 140 8.46 0.01 -10.07
C ILE A 140 8.65 1.39 -9.46
N TRP A 141 8.49 1.47 -8.14
CA TRP A 141 8.63 2.72 -7.40
C TRP A 141 9.01 2.41 -5.95
N GLN A 142 9.79 3.31 -5.37
CA GLN A 142 10.12 3.24 -3.95
C GLN A 142 10.21 4.66 -3.42
N GLY A 143 9.62 4.89 -2.26
CA GLY A 143 9.62 6.20 -1.64
C GLY A 143 9.88 6.12 -0.15
N GLU A 144 10.29 7.25 0.39
CA GLU A 144 10.62 7.42 1.80
C GLU A 144 10.11 8.78 2.26
N ASN A 145 9.56 8.82 3.47
CA ASN A 145 9.14 10.08 4.10
C ASN A 145 9.54 10.07 5.57
N ASP A 146 10.21 11.12 6.01
CA ASP A 146 10.72 11.27 7.38
C ASP A 146 10.18 12.52 8.08
N GLU A 147 9.03 13.01 7.69
CA GLU A 147 8.46 14.24 8.24
C GLU A 147 7.87 14.09 9.64
N ILE A 148 7.59 12.87 10.10
CA ILE A 148 7.05 12.64 11.43
C ILE A 148 8.18 12.67 12.46
N LYS A 149 8.15 13.67 13.32
CA LYS A 149 9.15 13.82 14.38
C LYS A 149 8.46 14.12 15.71
N LYS A 150 8.93 13.46 16.78
CA LYS A 150 8.45 13.68 18.13
C LYS A 150 9.61 14.03 19.04
N GLU A 151 9.48 15.16 19.74
CA GLU A 151 10.48 15.54 20.73
C GLU A 151 10.50 14.58 21.91
N ILE A 152 11.71 14.16 22.31
CA ILE A 152 11.88 13.34 23.49
C ILE A 152 11.97 14.27 24.68
N LYS A 153 10.96 14.20 25.56
CA LYS A 153 10.94 14.95 26.80
C LYS A 153 11.55 14.10 27.91
N LYS A 154 12.49 14.68 28.60
CA LYS A 154 13.07 14.06 29.79
C LYS A 154 12.24 14.41 31.02
#